data_425bec8802fdd4bcea76a2a045006c7c
#
_entry.id   425bec8802fdd4bcea76a2a045006c7c
#
_cell.length_a   1.000
_cell.length_b   1.000
_cell.length_c   1.000
_cell.angle_alpha   90.00
_cell.angle_beta   90.00
_cell.angle_gamma   90.00
#
_symmetry.space_group_name_H-M   'P 1'
#
loop_
_entity.id
_entity.type
_entity.pdbx_description
1 polymer ?
#
loop_
_entity_poly.entity_id
_entity_poly.type
_entity_poly.pdbx_seq_one_letter_code
_entity_poly.pdbx_strand_id
1 'polypeptide(L)'
;MESYHQQTSMCKISEVTVKDLPKINELENQLNLNKTKLNFFNHTLSNENFKFIKLVLKKQIIGFLQFSLNKSDCDIISIGVAQKFQKMGYGKLLVEYLKSLNLKNIFVEVSTNNINAIMFYYSLNFLKIGLRKNYYKKQNSDAILLKLKNVN
;
A
#
# COMPACT_ATOMS: atom_id res chain seq x y z
N MET A 1 5.34 14.53 24.27
CA MET A 1 5.07 13.39 23.37
C MET A 1 3.59 13.42 22.99
N GLU A 2 3.30 13.79 21.74
CA GLU A 2 1.92 13.69 21.26
C GLU A 2 1.50 12.21 21.24
N SER A 3 0.32 11.92 21.74
CA SER A 3 -0.17 10.53 21.75
C SER A 3 -0.36 10.02 20.31
N TYR A 4 -0.19 8.72 20.10
CA TYR A 4 -0.42 8.05 18.81
C TYR A 4 -1.75 8.49 18.16
N HIS A 5 -2.80 8.65 18.95
CA HIS A 5 -4.11 9.10 18.47
C HIS A 5 -4.12 10.56 17.98
N GLN A 6 -3.30 11.44 18.55
CA GLN A 6 -3.21 12.83 18.08
C GLN A 6 -2.44 12.92 16.76
N GLN A 7 -1.38 12.11 16.58
CA GLN A 7 -0.61 12.09 15.32
C GLN A 7 -1.44 11.55 14.14
N THR A 8 -2.23 10.51 14.36
CA THR A 8 -3.08 9.94 13.31
C THR A 8 -4.26 10.83 12.95
N SER A 9 -4.79 11.62 13.90
CA SER A 9 -5.89 12.57 13.65
C SER A 9 -5.51 13.73 12.73
N MET A 10 -4.21 14.00 12.52
CA MET A 10 -3.68 15.05 11.64
C MET A 10 -3.40 14.57 10.22
N CYS A 11 -3.52 13.28 9.95
CA CYS A 11 -3.31 12.72 8.61
C CYS A 11 -4.57 12.80 7.77
N LYS A 12 -4.39 13.08 6.47
CA LYS A 12 -5.46 13.05 5.47
C LYS A 12 -5.12 12.05 4.38
N ILE A 13 -6.13 11.29 3.97
CA ILE A 13 -6.06 10.40 2.80
C ILE A 13 -6.85 11.05 1.68
N SER A 14 -6.22 11.14 0.51
CA SER A 14 -6.83 11.69 -0.70
C SER A 14 -6.27 11.01 -1.95
N GLU A 15 -6.94 11.21 -3.08
CA GLU A 15 -6.48 10.64 -4.35
C GLU A 15 -5.17 11.31 -4.82
N VAL A 16 -4.30 10.50 -5.42
CA VAL A 16 -3.09 10.99 -6.09
C VAL A 16 -3.48 11.68 -7.39
N THR A 17 -2.91 12.86 -7.61
CA THR A 17 -3.05 13.61 -8.87
C THR A 17 -1.75 13.63 -9.65
N VAL A 18 -1.77 14.07 -10.90
CA VAL A 18 -0.55 14.19 -11.73
C VAL A 18 0.52 15.05 -11.04
N LYS A 19 0.11 16.09 -10.32
CA LYS A 19 1.03 16.98 -9.60
C LYS A 19 1.79 16.26 -8.47
N ASP A 20 1.24 15.18 -7.94
CA ASP A 20 1.85 14.43 -6.85
C ASP A 20 2.90 13.43 -7.33
N LEU A 21 2.90 13.07 -8.63
CA LEU A 21 3.78 12.02 -9.16
C LEU A 21 5.27 12.23 -8.89
N PRO A 22 5.84 13.45 -9.00
CA PRO A 22 7.25 13.64 -8.66
C PRO A 22 7.58 13.24 -7.23
N LYS A 23 6.72 13.59 -6.28
CA LYS A 23 6.91 13.22 -4.87
C LYS A 23 6.66 11.74 -4.62
N ILE A 24 5.65 11.16 -5.25
CA ILE A 24 5.40 9.71 -5.19
C ILE A 24 6.60 8.95 -5.76
N ASN A 25 7.13 9.35 -6.91
CA ASN A 25 8.30 8.72 -7.52
C ASN A 25 9.55 8.81 -6.65
N GLU A 26 9.72 9.91 -5.93
CA GLU A 26 10.80 10.06 -4.94
C GLU A 26 10.66 9.03 -3.82
N LEU A 27 9.45 8.86 -3.27
CA LEU A 27 9.18 7.84 -2.24
C LEU A 27 9.37 6.42 -2.77
N GLU A 28 8.86 6.12 -3.96
CA GLU A 28 9.05 4.82 -4.61
C GLU A 28 10.53 4.49 -4.78
N ASN A 29 11.34 5.47 -5.20
CA ASN A 29 12.78 5.31 -5.34
C ASN A 29 13.47 5.05 -3.99
N GLN A 30 13.13 5.80 -2.96
CA GLN A 30 13.66 5.60 -1.59
C GLN A 30 13.36 4.20 -1.05
N LEU A 31 12.21 3.65 -1.40
CA LEU A 31 11.74 2.36 -0.93
C LEU A 31 12.07 1.20 -1.87
N ASN A 32 12.90 1.43 -2.90
CA ASN A 32 13.26 0.45 -3.94
C ASN A 32 12.03 -0.14 -4.65
N LEU A 33 10.98 0.65 -4.80
CA LEU A 33 9.78 0.28 -5.53
C LEU A 33 9.85 0.76 -6.99
N ASN A 34 9.09 0.11 -7.87
CA ASN A 34 8.97 0.54 -9.25
C ASN A 34 8.28 1.91 -9.33
N LYS A 35 8.86 2.82 -10.11
CA LYS A 35 8.27 4.14 -10.35
C LYS A 35 6.96 4.06 -11.13
N THR A 36 5.95 4.75 -10.67
CA THR A 36 4.71 4.95 -11.40
C THR A 36 4.95 5.92 -12.55
N LYS A 37 4.95 5.41 -13.78
CA LYS A 37 5.14 6.23 -14.99
C LYS A 37 3.86 7.02 -15.30
N LEU A 38 4.02 8.23 -15.87
CA LEU A 38 2.89 9.09 -16.23
C LEU A 38 1.89 8.39 -17.17
N ASN A 39 2.37 7.67 -18.18
CA ASN A 39 1.50 6.95 -19.11
C ASN A 39 0.67 5.87 -18.40
N PHE A 40 1.27 5.13 -17.49
CA PHE A 40 0.57 4.15 -16.67
C PHE A 40 -0.47 4.84 -15.77
N PHE A 41 -0.09 5.92 -15.11
CA PHE A 41 -0.99 6.68 -14.26
C PHE A 41 -2.21 7.21 -15.04
N ASN A 42 -1.99 7.80 -16.21
CA ASN A 42 -3.08 8.31 -17.07
C ASN A 42 -4.00 7.18 -17.53
N HIS A 43 -3.45 6.01 -17.84
CA HIS A 43 -4.23 4.83 -18.20
C HIS A 43 -5.10 4.36 -17.02
N THR A 44 -4.57 4.37 -15.81
CA THR A 44 -5.30 3.96 -14.60
C THR A 44 -6.41 4.92 -14.20
N LEU A 45 -6.30 6.20 -14.52
CA LEU A 45 -7.38 7.18 -14.27
C LEU A 45 -8.68 6.84 -15.00
N SER A 46 -8.61 6.16 -16.14
CA SER A 46 -9.79 5.71 -16.88
C SER A 46 -10.39 4.40 -16.36
N ASN A 47 -9.72 3.74 -15.43
CA ASN A 47 -10.17 2.47 -14.84
C ASN A 47 -10.72 2.72 -13.44
N GLU A 48 -12.04 2.64 -13.30
CA GLU A 48 -12.73 2.87 -12.03
C GLU A 48 -12.32 1.89 -10.91
N ASN A 49 -11.84 0.73 -11.28
CA ASN A 49 -11.43 -0.30 -10.32
C ASN A 49 -10.01 -0.11 -9.78
N PHE A 50 -9.21 0.73 -10.42
CA PHE A 50 -7.85 1.03 -9.98
C PHE A 50 -7.84 2.33 -9.17
N LYS A 51 -7.23 2.28 -7.99
CA LYS A 51 -7.16 3.42 -7.07
C LYS A 51 -5.73 3.69 -6.65
N PHE A 52 -5.41 4.98 -6.57
CA PHE A 52 -4.13 5.44 -6.08
C PHE A 52 -4.37 6.58 -5.09
N ILE A 53 -4.09 6.31 -3.81
CA ILE A 53 -4.28 7.28 -2.74
C ILE A 53 -2.95 7.65 -2.09
N LYS A 54 -2.91 8.83 -1.50
CA LYS A 54 -1.77 9.37 -0.75
C LYS A 54 -2.16 9.64 0.69
N LEU A 55 -1.18 9.52 1.57
CA LEU A 55 -1.27 9.90 2.97
C LEU A 55 -0.52 11.20 3.17
N VAL A 56 -1.22 12.22 3.64
CA VAL A 56 -0.68 13.58 3.80
C VAL A 56 -0.65 13.93 5.28
N LEU A 57 0.50 14.35 5.76
CA LEU A 57 0.72 14.85 7.12
C LEU A 57 1.31 16.27 7.02
N LYS A 58 0.63 17.26 7.63
CA LYS A 58 1.08 18.66 7.62
C LYS A 58 1.49 19.14 6.21
N LYS A 59 0.61 18.93 5.23
CA LYS A 59 0.79 19.28 3.81
C LYS A 59 1.90 18.52 3.09
N GLN A 60 2.52 17.53 3.72
CA GLN A 60 3.55 16.68 3.13
C GLN A 60 3.00 15.30 2.82
N ILE A 61 3.28 14.78 1.62
CA ILE A 61 2.99 13.39 1.28
C ILE A 61 4.01 12.50 1.98
N ILE A 62 3.56 11.64 2.87
CA ILE A 62 4.41 10.74 3.66
C ILE A 62 4.22 9.27 3.30
N GLY A 63 3.20 8.96 2.52
CA GLY A 63 2.92 7.59 2.10
C GLY A 63 1.90 7.51 0.98
N PHE A 64 1.74 6.32 0.44
CA PHE A 64 0.81 6.06 -0.66
C PHE A 64 0.33 4.60 -0.64
N LEU A 65 -0.76 4.36 -1.34
CA LEU A 65 -1.33 3.03 -1.55
C LEU A 65 -1.94 2.94 -2.94
N GLN A 66 -1.52 1.95 -3.71
CA GLN A 66 -2.15 1.54 -4.97
C GLN A 66 -2.89 0.23 -4.75
N PHE A 67 -4.12 0.16 -5.21
CA PHE A 67 -4.93 -1.04 -5.10
C PHE A 67 -5.95 -1.13 -6.22
N SER A 68 -6.38 -2.35 -6.51
CA SER A 68 -7.47 -2.61 -7.44
C SER A 68 -8.65 -3.23 -6.72
N LEU A 69 -9.85 -2.91 -7.20
CA LEU A 69 -11.11 -3.44 -6.68
C LEU A 69 -11.67 -4.46 -7.67
N ASN A 70 -12.11 -5.60 -7.17
CA ASN A 70 -12.83 -6.60 -7.93
C ASN A 70 -14.06 -7.05 -7.14
N LYS A 71 -15.21 -6.45 -7.46
CA LYS A 71 -16.45 -6.61 -6.68
C LYS A 71 -16.23 -6.21 -5.21
N SER A 72 -16.28 -7.18 -4.31
CA SER A 72 -16.07 -6.96 -2.87
C SER A 72 -14.65 -7.31 -2.39
N ASP A 73 -13.75 -7.62 -3.31
CA ASP A 73 -12.35 -7.93 -3.00
C ASP A 73 -11.41 -6.82 -3.46
N CYS A 74 -10.26 -6.75 -2.84
CA CYS A 74 -9.23 -5.77 -3.13
C CYS A 74 -7.87 -6.46 -3.24
N ASP A 75 -7.07 -6.05 -4.22
CA ASP A 75 -5.66 -6.42 -4.33
C ASP A 75 -4.79 -5.20 -4.06
N ILE A 76 -3.94 -5.27 -3.05
CA ILE A 76 -2.90 -4.26 -2.82
C ILE A 76 -1.82 -4.45 -3.88
N ILE A 77 -1.57 -3.41 -4.66
CA ILE A 77 -0.57 -3.41 -5.73
C ILE A 77 0.77 -2.88 -5.20
N SER A 78 0.74 -1.76 -4.50
CA SER A 78 1.92 -1.15 -3.90
C SER A 78 1.53 -0.30 -2.71
N ILE A 79 2.33 -0.35 -1.67
CA ILE A 79 2.18 0.47 -0.47
C ILE A 79 3.55 0.98 -0.04
N GLY A 80 3.62 2.21 0.38
CA GLY A 80 4.86 2.79 0.87
C GLY A 80 4.63 3.89 1.89
N VAL A 81 5.53 3.96 2.87
CA VAL A 81 5.62 5.04 3.85
C VAL A 81 7.07 5.51 3.89
N ALA A 82 7.28 6.82 3.83
CA ALA A 82 8.62 7.40 3.91
C ALA A 82 9.40 6.85 5.11
N GLN A 83 10.68 6.53 4.92
CA GLN A 83 11.50 5.83 5.93
C GLN A 83 11.42 6.47 7.31
N LYS A 84 11.53 7.80 7.38
CA LYS A 84 11.47 8.52 8.66
C LYS A 84 10.13 8.46 9.38
N PHE A 85 9.08 8.01 8.70
CA PHE A 85 7.73 7.86 9.25
C PHE A 85 7.32 6.39 9.44
N GLN A 86 8.19 5.45 9.14
CA GLN A 86 7.92 4.02 9.33
C GLN A 86 7.88 3.66 10.81
N LYS A 87 7.20 2.55 11.12
CA LYS A 87 7.03 2.02 12.49
C LYS A 87 6.32 2.99 13.45
N MET A 88 5.54 3.92 12.90
CA MET A 88 4.72 4.88 13.63
C MET A 88 3.21 4.64 13.42
N GLY A 89 2.83 3.55 12.73
CA GLY A 89 1.44 3.19 12.48
C GLY A 89 0.83 3.77 11.19
N TYR A 90 1.59 4.48 10.37
CA TYR A 90 1.05 5.06 9.13
C TYR A 90 0.72 4.02 8.06
N GLY A 91 1.52 2.96 7.95
CA GLY A 91 1.20 1.82 7.08
C GLY A 91 -0.08 1.12 7.51
N LYS A 92 -0.27 0.93 8.81
CA LYS A 92 -1.51 0.41 9.38
C LYS A 92 -2.71 1.30 9.03
N LEU A 93 -2.54 2.63 9.09
CA LEU A 93 -3.60 3.58 8.75
C LEU A 93 -4.06 3.41 7.29
N LEU A 94 -3.15 3.18 6.36
CA LEU A 94 -3.47 2.90 4.95
C LEU A 94 -4.27 1.60 4.79
N VAL A 95 -3.92 0.54 5.50
CA VAL A 95 -4.68 -0.72 5.48
C VAL A 95 -6.04 -0.57 6.15
N GLU A 96 -6.13 0.18 7.24
CA GLU A 96 -7.41 0.50 7.90
C GLU A 96 -8.36 1.29 6.96
N TYR A 97 -7.81 2.15 6.09
CA TYR A 97 -8.60 2.78 5.04
C TYR A 97 -9.26 1.74 4.12
N LEU A 98 -8.53 0.71 3.69
CA LEU A 98 -9.11 -0.37 2.88
C LEU A 98 -10.22 -1.11 3.62
N LYS A 99 -10.04 -1.38 4.90
CA LYS A 99 -11.07 -2.03 5.72
C LYS A 99 -12.36 -1.21 5.78
N SER A 100 -12.26 0.12 5.71
CA SER A 100 -13.42 1.02 5.72
C SER A 100 -14.25 0.99 4.43
N LEU A 101 -13.74 0.41 3.36
CA LEU A 101 -14.38 0.38 2.03
C LEU A 101 -15.41 -0.74 1.86
N ASN A 102 -15.83 -1.38 2.93
CA ASN A 102 -16.81 -2.47 2.90
C ASN A 102 -16.42 -3.67 2.03
N LEU A 103 -15.13 -4.00 2.07
CA LEU A 103 -14.55 -5.13 1.34
C LEU A 103 -14.69 -6.43 2.13
N LYS A 104 -14.84 -7.56 1.44
CA LYS A 104 -14.82 -8.89 2.07
C LYS A 104 -13.40 -9.40 2.31
N ASN A 105 -12.55 -9.25 1.31
CA ASN A 105 -11.19 -9.75 1.37
C ASN A 105 -10.21 -8.72 0.84
N ILE A 106 -9.02 -8.69 1.43
CA ILE A 106 -7.89 -7.90 0.96
C ILE A 106 -6.74 -8.87 0.71
N PHE A 107 -6.20 -8.84 -0.51
CA PHE A 107 -5.10 -9.69 -0.94
C PHE A 107 -3.84 -8.87 -1.18
N VAL A 108 -2.69 -9.48 -0.99
CA VAL A 108 -1.39 -8.91 -1.36
C VAL A 108 -0.41 -10.03 -1.70
N GLU A 109 0.44 -9.78 -2.69
CA GLU A 109 1.59 -10.62 -3.01
C GLU A 109 2.87 -9.94 -2.52
N VAL A 110 3.70 -10.68 -1.79
CA VAL A 110 4.93 -10.16 -1.18
C VAL A 110 6.10 -11.07 -1.53
N SER A 111 7.22 -10.48 -1.96
CA SER A 111 8.45 -11.25 -2.15
C SER A 111 8.88 -11.93 -0.85
N THR A 112 9.28 -13.20 -0.93
CA THR A 112 9.83 -13.94 0.22
C THR A 112 11.07 -13.28 0.82
N ASN A 113 11.77 -12.44 0.04
CA ASN A 113 12.93 -11.67 0.51
C ASN A 113 12.56 -10.42 1.31
N ASN A 114 11.30 -9.96 1.21
CA ASN A 114 10.85 -8.77 1.91
C ASN A 114 10.29 -9.10 3.29
N ILE A 115 11.18 -9.44 4.21
CA ILE A 115 10.82 -9.86 5.58
C ILE A 115 10.04 -8.76 6.31
N ASN A 116 10.42 -7.50 6.15
CA ASN A 116 9.74 -6.38 6.79
C ASN A 116 8.27 -6.26 6.36
N ALA A 117 7.98 -6.40 5.07
CA ALA A 117 6.61 -6.40 4.57
C ALA A 117 5.82 -7.60 5.07
N ILE A 118 6.41 -8.80 5.05
CA ILE A 118 5.77 -10.02 5.56
C ILE A 118 5.37 -9.84 7.02
N MET A 119 6.28 -9.37 7.86
CA MET A 119 6.02 -9.13 9.29
C MET A 119 4.95 -8.05 9.50
N PHE A 120 4.99 -6.99 8.68
CA PHE A 120 3.97 -5.94 8.69
C PHE A 120 2.57 -6.51 8.44
N TYR A 121 2.40 -7.30 7.37
CA TYR A 121 1.10 -7.89 7.05
C TYR A 121 0.65 -8.92 8.08
N TYR A 122 1.55 -9.75 8.60
CA TYR A 122 1.21 -10.67 9.69
C TYR A 122 0.75 -9.94 10.95
N SER A 123 1.36 -8.79 11.27
CA SER A 123 0.94 -7.98 12.42
C SER A 123 -0.48 -7.41 12.26
N LEU A 124 -0.97 -7.31 11.02
CA LEU A 124 -2.33 -6.87 10.69
C LEU A 124 -3.30 -8.05 10.46
N ASN A 125 -2.92 -9.25 10.87
CA ASN A 125 -3.71 -10.48 10.76
C ASN A 125 -3.94 -11.00 9.34
N PHE A 126 -3.09 -10.61 8.39
CA PHE A 126 -3.05 -11.30 7.09
C PHE A 126 -2.53 -12.73 7.30
N LEU A 127 -3.08 -13.67 6.56
CA LEU A 127 -2.71 -15.07 6.59
C LEU A 127 -2.17 -15.52 5.24
N LYS A 128 -1.16 -16.37 5.25
CA LYS A 128 -0.65 -16.99 4.04
C LYS A 128 -1.69 -17.94 3.45
N ILE A 129 -2.00 -17.75 2.16
CA ILE A 129 -2.93 -18.62 1.41
C ILE A 129 -2.26 -19.34 0.24
N GLY A 130 -1.04 -18.96 -0.12
CA GLY A 130 -0.36 -19.57 -1.25
C GLY A 130 1.06 -19.08 -1.43
N LEU A 131 1.73 -19.68 -2.42
CA LEU A 131 3.08 -19.37 -2.82
C LEU A 131 3.19 -19.47 -4.35
N ARG A 132 3.74 -18.45 -4.99
CA ARG A 132 4.12 -18.48 -6.41
C ARG A 132 5.62 -18.57 -6.52
N LYS A 133 6.13 -19.73 -6.95
CA LYS A 133 7.56 -19.96 -7.10
C LYS A 133 8.13 -19.13 -8.25
N ASN A 134 9.33 -18.54 -8.04
CA ASN A 134 10.08 -17.77 -9.03
C ASN A 134 9.30 -16.60 -9.65
N TYR A 135 8.35 -16.03 -8.92
CA TYR A 135 7.51 -14.94 -9.40
C TYR A 135 8.30 -13.66 -9.67
N TYR A 136 9.21 -13.31 -8.76
CA TYR A 136 10.13 -12.17 -8.91
C TYR A 136 11.44 -12.60 -9.52
N LYS A 137 11.48 -12.75 -10.85
CA LYS A 137 12.64 -13.28 -11.60
C LYS A 137 13.92 -12.47 -11.39
N LYS A 138 13.84 -11.14 -11.38
CA LYS A 138 14.99 -10.26 -11.17
C LYS A 138 15.62 -10.41 -9.78
N GLN A 139 14.82 -10.73 -8.79
CA GLN A 139 15.24 -10.88 -7.40
C GLN A 139 15.45 -12.36 -7.01
N ASN A 140 15.21 -13.27 -7.94
CA ASN A 140 15.28 -14.72 -7.72
C ASN A 140 14.51 -15.13 -6.45
N SER A 141 13.30 -14.63 -6.31
CA SER A 141 12.46 -14.88 -5.12
C SER A 141 11.05 -15.31 -5.50
N ASP A 142 10.42 -16.04 -4.58
CA ASP A 142 9.04 -16.42 -4.65
C ASP A 142 8.13 -15.29 -4.18
N ALA A 143 6.85 -15.36 -4.50
CA ALA A 143 5.81 -14.50 -3.93
C ALA A 143 4.98 -15.27 -2.94
N ILE A 144 4.83 -14.74 -1.73
CA ILE A 144 3.85 -15.21 -0.76
C ILE A 144 2.54 -14.50 -1.03
N LEU A 145 1.45 -15.26 -1.14
CA LEU A 145 0.10 -14.73 -1.24
C LEU A 145 -0.49 -14.62 0.16
N LEU A 146 -0.86 -13.42 0.55
CA LEU A 146 -1.45 -13.11 1.83
C LEU A 146 -2.88 -12.60 1.65
N LYS A 147 -3.74 -12.94 2.60
CA LYS A 147 -5.14 -12.56 2.60
C LYS A 147 -5.55 -12.07 3.99
N LEU A 148 -6.26 -10.96 4.02
CA LEU A 148 -7.01 -10.52 5.18
C LEU A 148 -8.50 -10.68 4.88
N LYS A 149 -9.17 -11.48 5.69
CA LYS A 149 -10.63 -11.55 5.68
C LYS A 149 -11.15 -10.36 6.49
N ASN A 150 -11.80 -9.43 5.81
CA ASN A 150 -12.35 -8.26 6.47
C ASN A 150 -13.74 -8.60 6.99
N VAL A 151 -13.84 -8.74 8.31
CA VAL A 151 -15.12 -8.98 8.99
C VAL A 151 -15.55 -7.64 9.56
N ASN A 152 -16.60 -7.06 8.94
CA ASN A 152 -17.25 -5.87 9.46
C ASN A 152 -18.29 -6.26 10.53
#